data_6a49be56ea8dff1335c5d58a1c58c707
#
_entry.id   6a49be56ea8dff1335c5d58a1c58c707
#
_cell.length_a   1.000
_cell.length_b   1.000
_cell.length_c   1.000
_cell.angle_alpha   90.00
_cell.angle_beta   90.00
_cell.angle_gamma   90.00
#
_symmetry.space_group_name_H-M   'P 1'
#
loop_
_entity.id
_entity.type
_entity.pdbx_description
1 polymer ?
#
loop_
_entity_poly.entity_id
_entity_poly.type
_entity_poly.pdbx_seq_one_letter_code
_entity_poly.pdbx_strand_id
1 'polypeptide(L)'
;MRPTISPYITTDEKDKVFGPGPATLLRLVERTGSLLSAAKAMGMSYSKATHLVKHAEERLGVTLTMRSTGGEGGGGSVLTRECQDLLDRYELWSASVRETTDDLFGAAFAGTGKTPRLGCVVMASGLGTRFGGQKLLSDLGGRPVLERTLASIPRDLFDVIVVTGSSDVIGLCERLGVKCRINPGRLQSDSVRVGIEAAGKALGCMFAQGDQPLVRPESMRALAFEFARDPHRIVRLAFGDQAASPVIFPAWLFGSLASLVGDVGGLELLRRSPDLSGLVSLVQAQDASELEDIDTREDSCRLEQILSLREG
;
A
#
# COMPACT_ATOMS: atom_id res chain seq x y z
N MET A 1 -14.68 5.92 13.41
CA MET A 1 -14.37 4.48 13.54
C MET A 1 -12.88 4.32 13.71
N ARG A 2 -12.41 3.29 14.43
CA ARG A 2 -10.98 2.98 14.57
C ARG A 2 -10.79 1.49 14.30
N PRO A 3 -9.69 1.06 13.68
CA PRO A 3 -9.41 -0.34 13.52
C PRO A 3 -9.13 -0.99 14.87
N THR A 4 -9.41 -2.28 14.97
CA THR A 4 -9.00 -3.07 16.13
C THR A 4 -8.28 -4.30 15.61
N ILE A 5 -7.03 -4.46 16.05
CA ILE A 5 -6.22 -5.63 15.73
C ILE A 5 -5.63 -6.22 17.02
N SER A 6 -5.61 -7.51 17.09
CA SER A 6 -5.03 -8.25 18.21
C SER A 6 -3.95 -9.19 17.67
N PRO A 7 -2.67 -8.79 17.70
CA PRO A 7 -1.58 -9.65 17.27
C PRO A 7 -1.43 -10.89 18.16
N TYR A 8 -1.22 -12.06 17.55
CA TYR A 8 -0.93 -13.30 18.25
C TYR A 8 0.32 -13.94 17.65
N ILE A 9 1.14 -14.54 18.51
CA ILE A 9 2.17 -15.50 18.11
C ILE A 9 1.47 -16.87 18.05
N THR A 10 1.58 -17.55 16.92
CA THR A 10 0.95 -18.86 16.69
C THR A 10 2.00 -19.87 16.26
N THR A 11 1.71 -21.16 16.46
CA THR A 11 2.46 -22.24 15.80
C THR A 11 2.06 -22.34 14.31
N ASP A 12 2.79 -23.16 13.55
CA ASP A 12 2.45 -23.50 12.15
C ASP A 12 1.05 -24.12 12.03
N GLU A 13 0.59 -24.81 13.08
CA GLU A 13 -0.76 -25.40 13.19
C GLU A 13 -1.85 -24.37 13.55
N LYS A 14 -1.50 -23.07 13.59
CA LYS A 14 -2.38 -21.94 13.97
C LYS A 14 -2.87 -21.95 15.43
N ASP A 15 -2.21 -22.71 16.31
CA ASP A 15 -2.47 -22.64 17.75
C ASP A 15 -1.94 -21.31 18.33
N LYS A 16 -2.77 -20.59 19.09
CA LYS A 16 -2.43 -19.30 19.68
C LYS A 16 -1.55 -19.50 20.91
N VAL A 17 -0.27 -19.25 20.75
CA VAL A 17 0.74 -19.42 21.82
C VAL A 17 0.80 -18.25 22.76
N PHE A 18 0.88 -17.03 22.21
CA PHE A 18 1.03 -15.79 22.97
C PHE A 18 0.25 -14.65 22.31
N GLY A 19 -0.25 -13.73 23.12
CA GLY A 19 -1.07 -12.64 22.63
C GLY A 19 -1.43 -11.65 23.74
N PRO A 20 -2.43 -10.77 23.51
CA PRO A 20 -2.78 -9.70 24.47
C PRO A 20 -3.13 -10.22 25.86
N GLY A 21 -3.83 -11.36 25.97
CA GLY A 21 -4.24 -11.94 27.26
C GLY A 21 -3.06 -12.36 28.13
N PRO A 22 -2.20 -13.28 27.66
CA PRO A 22 -0.97 -13.66 28.37
C PRO A 22 -0.05 -12.46 28.66
N ALA A 23 0.13 -11.52 27.71
CA ALA A 23 0.96 -10.35 27.92
C ALA A 23 0.44 -9.47 29.07
N THR A 24 -0.86 -9.16 29.08
CA THR A 24 -1.48 -8.37 30.17
C THR A 24 -1.38 -9.10 31.51
N LEU A 25 -1.61 -10.41 31.53
CA LEU A 25 -1.51 -11.22 32.75
C LEU A 25 -0.09 -11.13 33.33
N LEU A 26 0.94 -11.34 32.54
CA LEU A 26 2.33 -11.34 32.96
C LEU A 26 2.78 -9.94 33.42
N ARG A 27 2.40 -8.85 32.74
CA ARG A 27 2.64 -7.48 33.23
C ARG A 27 1.96 -7.20 34.60
N LEU A 28 0.77 -7.76 34.80
CA LEU A 28 0.12 -7.69 36.12
C LEU A 28 0.85 -8.54 37.17
N VAL A 29 1.39 -9.71 36.81
CA VAL A 29 2.26 -10.48 37.71
C VAL A 29 3.49 -9.67 38.12
N GLU A 30 4.15 -9.03 37.19
CA GLU A 30 5.31 -8.16 37.45
C GLU A 30 4.97 -7.05 38.48
N ARG A 31 3.82 -6.41 38.29
CA ARG A 31 3.37 -5.31 39.16
C ARG A 31 2.87 -5.74 40.53
N THR A 32 2.24 -6.90 40.62
CA THR A 32 1.59 -7.38 41.88
C THR A 32 2.41 -8.40 42.63
N GLY A 33 3.45 -8.97 42.03
CA GLY A 33 4.23 -10.07 42.60
C GLY A 33 3.46 -11.37 42.79
N SER A 34 2.24 -11.49 42.19
CA SER A 34 1.35 -12.63 42.42
C SER A 34 0.47 -12.97 41.21
N LEU A 35 0.56 -14.20 40.72
CA LEU A 35 -0.31 -14.69 39.65
C LEU A 35 -1.80 -14.71 40.07
N LEU A 36 -2.07 -14.97 41.36
CA LEU A 36 -3.43 -14.92 41.90
C LEU A 36 -4.02 -13.50 41.85
N SER A 37 -3.23 -12.51 42.28
CA SER A 37 -3.64 -11.09 42.25
C SER A 37 -3.82 -10.57 40.83
N ALA A 38 -2.92 -10.96 39.91
CA ALA A 38 -3.03 -10.66 38.50
C ALA A 38 -4.28 -11.28 37.84
N ALA A 39 -4.58 -12.52 38.13
CA ALA A 39 -5.79 -13.20 37.66
C ALA A 39 -7.06 -12.51 38.13
N LYS A 40 -7.13 -12.16 39.44
CA LYS A 40 -8.25 -11.41 40.01
C LYS A 40 -8.45 -10.04 39.31
N ALA A 41 -7.36 -9.30 39.05
CA ALA A 41 -7.40 -8.02 38.37
C ALA A 41 -7.94 -8.14 36.94
N MET A 42 -7.75 -9.29 36.28
CA MET A 42 -8.30 -9.59 34.94
C MET A 42 -9.70 -10.25 34.98
N GLY A 43 -10.29 -10.44 36.15
CA GLY A 43 -11.60 -11.11 36.28
C GLY A 43 -11.58 -12.58 35.85
N MET A 44 -10.44 -13.27 35.98
CA MET A 44 -10.32 -14.70 35.63
C MET A 44 -9.96 -15.56 36.83
N SER A 45 -10.28 -16.86 36.74
CA SER A 45 -9.88 -17.82 37.78
C SER A 45 -8.38 -18.07 37.76
N TYR A 46 -7.83 -18.40 38.93
CA TYR A 46 -6.42 -18.78 39.07
C TYR A 46 -6.04 -19.97 38.21
N SER A 47 -6.92 -20.96 38.09
CA SER A 47 -6.73 -22.11 37.20
C SER A 47 -6.57 -21.71 35.74
N LYS A 48 -7.41 -20.77 35.24
CA LYS A 48 -7.31 -20.25 33.89
C LYS A 48 -6.01 -19.47 33.67
N ALA A 49 -5.60 -18.65 34.63
CA ALA A 49 -4.33 -17.92 34.57
C ALA A 49 -3.13 -18.86 34.53
N THR A 50 -3.12 -19.89 35.38
CA THR A 50 -2.06 -20.91 35.42
C THR A 50 -2.01 -21.67 34.10
N HIS A 51 -3.16 -22.03 33.51
CA HIS A 51 -3.23 -22.74 32.23
C HIS A 51 -2.65 -21.85 31.09
N LEU A 52 -3.00 -20.58 31.04
CA LEU A 52 -2.47 -19.64 30.03
C LEU A 52 -0.95 -19.53 30.08
N VAL A 53 -0.38 -19.40 31.30
CA VAL A 53 1.08 -19.31 31.46
C VAL A 53 1.74 -20.60 31.06
N LYS A 54 1.27 -21.76 31.57
CA LYS A 54 1.83 -23.08 31.23
C LYS A 54 1.77 -23.39 29.75
N HIS A 55 0.63 -23.10 29.12
CA HIS A 55 0.48 -23.31 27.69
C HIS A 55 1.52 -22.50 26.89
N ALA A 56 1.72 -21.22 27.25
CA ALA A 56 2.74 -20.39 26.63
C ALA A 56 4.16 -20.94 26.89
N GLU A 57 4.47 -21.35 28.12
CA GLU A 57 5.76 -21.94 28.50
C GLU A 57 6.07 -23.22 27.69
N GLU A 58 5.09 -24.12 27.60
CA GLU A 58 5.22 -25.39 26.87
C GLU A 58 5.46 -25.16 25.37
N ARG A 59 4.72 -24.21 24.76
CA ARG A 59 4.82 -23.95 23.33
C ARG A 59 6.05 -23.13 22.93
N LEU A 60 6.52 -22.25 23.82
CA LEU A 60 7.71 -21.43 23.59
C LEU A 60 9.00 -22.14 24.04
N GLY A 61 8.90 -23.20 24.82
CA GLY A 61 10.05 -23.91 25.38
C GLY A 61 10.83 -23.10 26.42
N VAL A 62 10.19 -22.11 27.07
CA VAL A 62 10.84 -21.24 28.05
C VAL A 62 9.98 -21.10 29.31
N THR A 63 10.59 -20.96 30.46
CA THR A 63 9.90 -20.67 31.71
C THR A 63 9.62 -19.16 31.78
N LEU A 64 8.37 -18.77 32.01
CA LEU A 64 7.96 -17.38 32.08
C LEU A 64 7.84 -16.86 33.50
N THR A 65 7.50 -17.74 34.46
CA THR A 65 7.30 -17.35 35.87
C THR A 65 8.04 -18.29 36.83
N MET A 66 8.59 -17.73 37.88
CA MET A 66 9.18 -18.50 38.99
C MET A 66 8.45 -18.17 40.29
N ARG A 67 8.41 -19.16 41.22
CA ARG A 67 7.90 -18.94 42.57
C ARG A 67 8.92 -18.13 43.36
N SER A 68 8.46 -17.08 44.04
CA SER A 68 9.25 -16.36 45.04
C SER A 68 8.97 -16.95 46.41
N THR A 69 10.02 -17.41 47.08
CA THR A 69 9.96 -17.83 48.49
C THR A 69 10.23 -16.64 49.38
N GLY A 70 9.24 -16.19 50.16
CA GLY A 70 9.47 -15.22 51.20
C GLY A 70 8.34 -14.18 51.35
N GLY A 71 7.72 -14.14 52.57
CA GLY A 71 6.79 -13.12 53.07
C GLY A 71 5.59 -13.72 53.80
N GLU A 72 5.15 -13.08 54.89
CA GLU A 72 3.93 -13.37 55.66
C GLU A 72 2.68 -13.27 54.79
N GLY A 73 2.37 -14.29 53.96
CA GLY A 73 1.15 -14.29 53.12
C GLY A 73 1.15 -15.26 51.93
N GLY A 74 2.12 -16.15 51.81
CA GLY A 74 2.13 -17.17 50.73
C GLY A 74 3.02 -16.80 49.55
N GLY A 75 3.56 -17.83 48.85
CA GLY A 75 4.55 -17.69 47.77
C GLY A 75 4.11 -16.75 46.65
N GLY A 76 4.96 -15.79 46.33
CA GLY A 76 4.82 -14.86 45.21
C GLY A 76 5.15 -15.52 43.86
N SER A 77 4.91 -14.79 42.79
CA SER A 77 5.36 -15.13 41.43
C SER A 77 6.14 -13.96 40.86
N VAL A 78 7.33 -14.24 40.34
CA VAL A 78 8.18 -13.26 39.65
C VAL A 78 8.40 -13.70 38.20
N LEU A 79 8.57 -12.73 37.32
CA LEU A 79 8.90 -13.02 35.91
C LEU A 79 10.36 -13.43 35.78
N THR A 80 10.62 -14.37 34.86
CA THR A 80 11.98 -14.67 34.44
C THR A 80 12.53 -13.55 33.53
N ARG A 81 13.85 -13.57 33.29
CA ARG A 81 14.47 -12.64 32.32
C ARG A 81 13.95 -12.89 30.89
N GLU A 82 13.79 -14.14 30.55
CA GLU A 82 13.22 -14.60 29.26
C GLU A 82 11.79 -14.08 29.07
N CYS A 83 11.00 -14.08 30.15
CA CYS A 83 9.65 -13.50 30.11
C CYS A 83 9.66 -11.99 29.88
N GLN A 84 10.55 -11.27 30.55
CA GLN A 84 10.69 -9.81 30.37
C GLN A 84 11.09 -9.48 28.94
N ASP A 85 12.09 -10.17 28.38
CA ASP A 85 12.51 -9.99 26.98
C ASP A 85 11.38 -10.32 25.98
N LEU A 86 10.64 -11.40 26.21
CA LEU A 86 9.46 -11.77 25.39
C LEU A 86 8.39 -10.67 25.43
N LEU A 87 8.08 -10.14 26.61
CA LEU A 87 7.08 -9.08 26.76
C LEU A 87 7.49 -7.81 26.04
N ASP A 88 8.73 -7.37 26.20
CA ASP A 88 9.24 -6.15 25.57
C ASP A 88 9.21 -6.26 24.05
N ARG A 89 9.63 -7.40 23.50
CA ARG A 89 9.56 -7.67 22.05
C ARG A 89 8.13 -7.77 21.53
N TYR A 90 7.25 -8.45 22.27
CA TYR A 90 5.85 -8.55 21.91
C TYR A 90 5.15 -7.18 21.91
N GLU A 91 5.40 -6.36 22.93
CA GLU A 91 4.83 -5.02 23.06
C GLU A 91 5.32 -4.10 21.93
N LEU A 92 6.62 -4.11 21.63
CA LEU A 92 7.20 -3.35 20.52
C LEU A 92 6.57 -3.76 19.18
N TRP A 93 6.55 -5.07 18.90
CA TRP A 93 5.93 -5.60 17.68
C TRP A 93 4.44 -5.27 17.62
N SER A 94 3.70 -5.46 18.72
CA SER A 94 2.27 -5.19 18.79
C SER A 94 1.95 -3.70 18.59
N ALA A 95 2.81 -2.81 19.12
CA ALA A 95 2.69 -1.36 18.90
C ALA A 95 2.90 -1.00 17.44
N SER A 96 3.97 -1.51 16.80
CA SER A 96 4.26 -1.28 15.39
C SER A 96 3.15 -1.78 14.46
N VAL A 97 2.58 -2.96 14.76
CA VAL A 97 1.44 -3.51 14.00
C VAL A 97 0.21 -2.62 14.14
N ARG A 98 -0.08 -2.09 15.34
CA ARG A 98 -1.22 -1.17 15.55
C ARG A 98 -1.01 0.15 14.82
N GLU A 99 0.16 0.75 14.94
CA GLU A 99 0.52 2.00 14.25
C GLU A 99 0.35 1.83 12.73
N THR A 100 0.94 0.78 12.16
CA THR A 100 0.77 0.45 10.74
C THR A 100 -0.72 0.23 10.38
N THR A 101 -1.50 -0.41 11.26
CA THR A 101 -2.92 -0.64 11.03
C THR A 101 -3.73 0.65 11.09
N ASP A 102 -3.41 1.56 12.03
CA ASP A 102 -4.05 2.86 12.14
C ASP A 102 -3.77 3.72 10.89
N ASP A 103 -2.53 3.69 10.38
CA ASP A 103 -2.12 4.39 9.16
C ASP A 103 -2.85 3.82 7.93
N LEU A 104 -2.85 2.50 7.78
CA LEU A 104 -3.57 1.82 6.69
C LEU A 104 -5.08 2.05 6.77
N PHE A 105 -5.65 2.03 7.98
CA PHE A 105 -7.06 2.32 8.18
C PHE A 105 -7.36 3.80 7.88
N GLY A 106 -6.48 4.70 8.32
CA GLY A 106 -6.55 6.12 7.98
C GLY A 106 -6.55 6.33 6.47
N ALA A 107 -5.70 5.62 5.74
CA ALA A 107 -5.64 5.68 4.29
C ALA A 107 -6.86 5.04 3.60
N ALA A 108 -7.31 3.87 4.10
CA ALA A 108 -8.42 3.12 3.50
C ALA A 108 -9.81 3.70 3.85
N PHE A 109 -9.95 4.29 5.06
CA PHE A 109 -11.23 4.72 5.61
C PHE A 109 -11.24 6.17 6.11
N ALA A 110 -10.22 6.97 5.82
CA ALA A 110 -10.12 8.36 6.26
C ALA A 110 -11.29 9.18 5.74
N GLY A 111 -12.24 9.39 6.63
CA GLY A 111 -13.47 10.09 6.39
C GLY A 111 -14.56 9.21 5.78
N THR A 112 -15.49 8.73 6.62
CA THR A 112 -16.86 8.42 6.18
C THR A 112 -17.47 9.72 5.65
N GLY A 113 -17.06 10.12 4.47
CA GLY A 113 -17.45 11.33 3.82
C GLY A 113 -16.50 11.78 2.73
N LYS A 114 -15.20 11.71 2.93
CA LYS A 114 -14.19 12.02 1.89
C LYS A 114 -12.85 11.44 2.34
N THR A 115 -12.58 10.19 1.97
CA THR A 115 -11.20 9.68 1.95
C THR A 115 -10.36 10.72 1.21
N PRO A 116 -9.20 11.18 1.71
CA PRO A 116 -8.29 11.93 0.87
C PRO A 116 -7.87 11.00 -0.25
N ARG A 117 -8.59 11.09 -1.37
CA ARG A 117 -8.26 10.32 -2.55
C ARG A 117 -6.94 10.82 -3.08
N LEU A 118 -6.11 9.91 -3.51
CA LEU A 118 -4.93 10.26 -4.27
C LEU A 118 -5.36 10.79 -5.63
N GLY A 119 -4.69 11.80 -6.15
CA GLY A 119 -4.82 12.16 -7.54
C GLY A 119 -4.32 10.99 -8.42
N CYS A 120 -4.92 10.80 -9.57
CA CYS A 120 -4.39 9.93 -10.61
C CYS A 120 -4.48 10.62 -11.96
N VAL A 121 -3.32 10.89 -12.54
CA VAL A 121 -3.17 11.49 -13.88
C VAL A 121 -2.83 10.38 -14.86
N VAL A 122 -3.75 10.13 -15.79
CA VAL A 122 -3.50 9.21 -16.90
C VAL A 122 -2.98 10.02 -18.08
N MET A 123 -1.74 9.78 -18.44
CA MET A 123 -1.03 10.44 -19.54
C MET A 123 -1.50 9.88 -20.87
N ALA A 124 -2.25 10.65 -21.65
CA ALA A 124 -2.89 10.22 -22.88
C ALA A 124 -2.61 11.20 -24.05
N SER A 125 -1.47 11.89 -24.02
CA SER A 125 -1.09 12.91 -25.03
C SER A 125 -0.09 12.40 -26.07
N GLY A 126 0.34 11.13 -26.02
CA GLY A 126 1.29 10.55 -26.96
C GLY A 126 0.74 10.48 -28.38
N LEU A 127 1.56 10.87 -29.36
CA LEU A 127 1.14 10.97 -30.78
C LEU A 127 1.00 9.61 -31.48
N GLY A 128 1.45 8.50 -30.86
CA GLY A 128 1.33 7.15 -31.44
C GLY A 128 2.01 6.98 -32.82
N THR A 129 3.04 7.74 -33.12
CA THR A 129 3.67 7.78 -34.45
C THR A 129 4.21 6.43 -34.91
N ARG A 130 4.76 5.63 -33.99
CA ARG A 130 5.26 4.27 -34.28
C ARG A 130 4.14 3.27 -34.49
N PHE A 131 3.00 3.45 -33.86
CA PHE A 131 1.81 2.61 -33.98
C PHE A 131 1.10 2.80 -35.34
N GLY A 132 1.31 3.94 -35.99
CA GLY A 132 0.68 4.30 -37.24
C GLY A 132 -0.80 4.69 -37.14
N GLY A 133 -1.20 5.21 -35.94
CA GLY A 133 -2.58 5.64 -35.71
C GLY A 133 -2.84 5.97 -34.24
N GLN A 134 -4.12 5.99 -33.85
CA GLN A 134 -4.56 6.31 -32.51
C GLN A 134 -4.46 5.08 -31.58
N LYS A 135 -3.25 4.75 -31.11
CA LYS A 135 -3.00 3.55 -30.29
C LYS A 135 -3.93 3.42 -29.08
N LEU A 136 -4.25 4.51 -28.40
CA LEU A 136 -5.11 4.51 -27.20
C LEU A 136 -6.56 4.11 -27.49
N LEU A 137 -7.00 4.27 -28.72
CA LEU A 137 -8.35 3.92 -29.18
C LEU A 137 -8.39 2.62 -29.97
N SER A 138 -7.22 2.00 -30.24
CA SER A 138 -7.17 0.70 -30.90
C SER A 138 -7.80 -0.37 -30.01
N ASP A 139 -8.43 -1.34 -30.68
CA ASP A 139 -9.03 -2.47 -30.00
C ASP A 139 -7.96 -3.38 -29.37
N LEU A 140 -8.20 -3.81 -28.14
CA LEU A 140 -7.44 -4.81 -27.42
C LEU A 140 -8.43 -5.75 -26.72
N GLY A 141 -8.71 -6.89 -27.32
CA GLY A 141 -9.67 -7.87 -26.78
C GLY A 141 -11.08 -7.29 -26.60
N GLY A 142 -11.60 -6.58 -27.59
CA GLY A 142 -12.97 -6.03 -27.61
C GLY A 142 -13.17 -4.70 -26.88
N ARG A 143 -12.09 -4.06 -26.38
CA ARG A 143 -12.15 -2.73 -25.73
C ARG A 143 -10.97 -1.85 -26.16
N PRO A 144 -11.14 -0.52 -26.21
CA PRO A 144 -10.03 0.39 -26.42
C PRO A 144 -8.92 0.21 -25.38
N VAL A 145 -7.65 0.33 -25.78
CA VAL A 145 -6.48 0.26 -24.89
C VAL A 145 -6.64 1.17 -23.67
N LEU A 146 -7.01 2.44 -23.87
CA LEU A 146 -7.20 3.40 -22.78
C LEU A 146 -8.35 2.98 -21.85
N GLU A 147 -9.43 2.40 -22.35
CA GLU A 147 -10.54 1.92 -21.53
C GLU A 147 -10.09 0.82 -20.59
N ARG A 148 -9.24 -0.12 -21.04
CA ARG A 148 -8.64 -1.18 -20.21
C ARG A 148 -7.75 -0.59 -19.13
N THR A 149 -6.88 0.35 -19.49
CA THR A 149 -6.05 1.06 -18.51
C THR A 149 -6.90 1.78 -17.46
N LEU A 150 -7.97 2.46 -17.88
CA LEU A 150 -8.86 3.15 -16.96
C LEU A 150 -9.66 2.20 -16.06
N ALA A 151 -9.99 1.00 -16.54
CA ALA A 151 -10.70 -0.01 -15.78
C ALA A 151 -9.83 -0.63 -14.65
N SER A 152 -8.51 -0.64 -14.80
CA SER A 152 -7.60 -1.15 -13.77
C SER A 152 -7.41 -0.19 -12.59
N ILE A 153 -7.83 1.08 -12.70
CA ILE A 153 -7.60 2.09 -11.66
C ILE A 153 -8.75 2.11 -10.65
N PRO A 154 -8.52 1.74 -9.37
CA PRO A 154 -9.54 1.73 -8.32
C PRO A 154 -10.10 3.14 -8.03
N ARG A 155 -11.38 3.37 -8.36
CA ARG A 155 -12.04 4.68 -8.21
C ARG A 155 -12.38 5.02 -6.76
N ASP A 156 -12.34 4.06 -5.87
CA ASP A 156 -12.46 4.23 -4.42
C ASP A 156 -11.22 4.87 -3.78
N LEU A 157 -10.04 4.69 -4.41
CA LEU A 157 -8.75 5.20 -3.91
C LEU A 157 -8.23 6.41 -4.69
N PHE A 158 -8.65 6.57 -5.97
CA PHE A 158 -8.09 7.58 -6.86
C PHE A 158 -9.14 8.49 -7.48
N ASP A 159 -8.88 9.80 -7.49
CA ASP A 159 -9.55 10.75 -8.33
C ASP A 159 -8.85 10.81 -9.70
N VAL A 160 -9.44 10.14 -10.68
CA VAL A 160 -8.81 9.93 -11.99
C VAL A 160 -9.12 11.07 -12.94
N ILE A 161 -8.06 11.56 -13.60
CA ILE A 161 -8.11 12.60 -14.61
C ILE A 161 -7.26 12.15 -15.81
N VAL A 162 -7.84 12.12 -16.99
CA VAL A 162 -7.10 11.89 -18.24
C VAL A 162 -6.60 13.22 -18.77
N VAL A 163 -5.32 13.28 -19.13
CA VAL A 163 -4.73 14.46 -19.79
C VAL A 163 -4.38 14.11 -21.24
N THR A 164 -5.03 14.80 -22.19
CA THR A 164 -4.88 14.52 -23.61
C THR A 164 -5.05 15.78 -24.46
N GLY A 165 -4.50 15.74 -25.67
CA GLY A 165 -4.77 16.73 -26.73
C GLY A 165 -5.69 16.17 -27.85
N SER A 166 -6.15 14.91 -27.76
CA SER A 166 -6.94 14.23 -28.77
C SER A 166 -8.45 14.38 -28.51
N SER A 167 -9.19 14.91 -29.48
CA SER A 167 -10.66 15.01 -29.45
C SER A 167 -11.33 13.65 -29.30
N ASP A 168 -10.79 12.63 -29.93
CA ASP A 168 -11.38 11.30 -29.91
C ASP A 168 -11.19 10.62 -28.54
N VAL A 169 -10.05 10.87 -27.87
CA VAL A 169 -9.81 10.45 -26.49
C VAL A 169 -10.75 11.19 -25.54
N ILE A 170 -11.00 12.50 -25.75
CA ILE A 170 -11.98 13.27 -24.96
C ILE A 170 -13.37 12.62 -25.11
N GLY A 171 -13.80 12.32 -26.33
CA GLY A 171 -15.08 11.64 -26.59
C GLY A 171 -15.19 10.25 -25.92
N LEU A 172 -14.08 9.50 -25.84
CA LEU A 172 -14.06 8.24 -25.08
C LEU A 172 -14.22 8.51 -23.56
N CYS A 173 -13.50 9.48 -23.02
CA CYS A 173 -13.62 9.84 -21.60
C CYS A 173 -15.03 10.28 -21.21
N GLU A 174 -15.70 11.05 -22.07
CA GLU A 174 -17.10 11.47 -21.86
C GLU A 174 -18.04 10.26 -21.79
N ARG A 175 -17.90 9.31 -22.72
CA ARG A 175 -18.71 8.06 -22.68
C ARG A 175 -18.46 7.23 -21.43
N LEU A 176 -17.22 7.22 -20.92
CA LEU A 176 -16.83 6.47 -19.72
C LEU A 176 -17.10 7.25 -18.41
N GLY A 177 -17.58 8.48 -18.47
CA GLY A 177 -17.80 9.34 -17.31
C GLY A 177 -16.50 9.71 -16.56
N VAL A 178 -15.38 9.79 -17.29
CA VAL A 178 -14.07 10.09 -16.73
C VAL A 178 -13.71 11.56 -16.97
N LYS A 179 -13.23 12.22 -15.93
CA LYS A 179 -12.76 13.60 -16.04
C LYS A 179 -11.58 13.68 -17.02
N CYS A 180 -11.64 14.67 -17.92
CA CYS A 180 -10.57 14.94 -18.87
C CYS A 180 -10.07 16.38 -18.73
N ARG A 181 -8.78 16.60 -19.01
CA ARG A 181 -8.16 17.90 -19.15
C ARG A 181 -7.42 17.96 -20.47
N ILE A 182 -7.58 19.08 -21.16
CA ILE A 182 -6.90 19.31 -22.43
C ILE A 182 -5.45 19.71 -22.13
N ASN A 183 -4.51 19.00 -22.73
CA ASN A 183 -3.12 19.43 -22.77
C ASN A 183 -2.96 20.46 -23.90
N PRO A 184 -2.70 21.74 -23.57
CA PRO A 184 -2.53 22.79 -24.59
C PRO A 184 -1.21 22.65 -25.37
N GLY A 185 -0.22 21.97 -24.78
CA GLY A 185 1.08 21.68 -25.36
C GLY A 185 1.17 20.29 -25.96
N ARG A 186 2.34 19.98 -26.53
CA ARG A 186 2.64 18.65 -27.07
C ARG A 186 3.65 17.87 -26.21
N LEU A 187 4.18 18.51 -25.17
CA LEU A 187 5.25 17.97 -24.34
C LEU A 187 4.66 17.17 -23.17
N GLN A 188 5.38 16.16 -22.72
CA GLN A 188 4.99 15.41 -21.54
C GLN A 188 4.96 16.28 -20.28
N SER A 189 5.90 17.22 -20.14
CA SER A 189 5.92 18.19 -19.03
C SER A 189 4.66 19.06 -18.94
N ASP A 190 4.03 19.39 -20.08
CA ASP A 190 2.75 20.10 -20.07
C ASP A 190 1.63 19.23 -19.50
N SER A 191 1.61 17.95 -19.86
CA SER A 191 0.65 16.99 -19.29
C SER A 191 0.85 16.79 -17.78
N VAL A 192 2.10 16.75 -17.32
CA VAL A 192 2.43 16.67 -15.88
C VAL A 192 1.90 17.90 -15.16
N ARG A 193 2.14 19.10 -15.68
CA ARG A 193 1.68 20.37 -15.08
C ARG A 193 0.17 20.43 -14.98
N VAL A 194 -0.53 20.16 -16.10
CA VAL A 194 -2.00 20.14 -16.13
C VAL A 194 -2.56 19.11 -15.15
N GLY A 195 -1.91 17.95 -15.05
CA GLY A 195 -2.29 16.89 -14.13
C GLY A 195 -2.11 17.29 -12.66
N ILE A 196 -0.99 17.91 -12.30
CA ILE A 196 -0.73 18.39 -10.93
C ILE A 196 -1.72 19.50 -10.53
N GLU A 197 -1.99 20.45 -11.43
CA GLU A 197 -2.99 21.49 -11.18
C GLU A 197 -4.38 20.88 -10.91
N ALA A 198 -4.75 19.85 -11.67
CA ALA A 198 -6.01 19.17 -11.52
C ALA A 198 -6.08 18.27 -10.26
N ALA A 199 -4.97 17.71 -9.80
CA ALA A 199 -4.87 16.95 -8.55
C ALA A 199 -5.06 17.84 -7.31
N GLY A 200 -4.76 19.12 -7.40
CA GLY A 200 -5.06 20.13 -6.40
C GLY A 200 -4.40 19.85 -5.04
N LYS A 201 -5.23 19.64 -4.00
CA LYS A 201 -4.78 19.45 -2.61
C LYS A 201 -4.63 17.95 -2.23
N ALA A 202 -4.49 17.05 -3.19
CA ALA A 202 -4.25 15.64 -2.90
C ALA A 202 -2.91 15.47 -2.14
N LEU A 203 -2.85 14.48 -1.24
CA LEU A 203 -1.62 14.14 -0.49
C LEU A 203 -0.51 13.60 -1.40
N GLY A 204 -0.90 12.98 -2.51
CA GLY A 204 -0.03 12.47 -3.55
C GLY A 204 -0.77 12.30 -4.86
N CYS A 205 -0.03 12.15 -5.95
CA CYS A 205 -0.58 11.96 -7.27
C CYS A 205 0.12 10.81 -8.00
N MET A 206 -0.67 9.84 -8.46
CA MET A 206 -0.21 8.78 -9.33
C MET A 206 -0.15 9.28 -10.78
N PHE A 207 0.95 8.98 -11.45
CA PHE A 207 1.07 9.14 -12.90
C PHE A 207 1.08 7.75 -13.53
N ALA A 208 0.09 7.49 -14.35
CA ALA A 208 -0.08 6.26 -15.12
C ALA A 208 -0.03 6.58 -16.62
N GLN A 209 0.51 5.66 -17.41
CA GLN A 209 0.50 5.76 -18.87
C GLN A 209 -0.83 5.20 -19.41
N GLY A 210 -1.43 5.88 -20.38
CA GLY A 210 -2.70 5.46 -20.97
C GLY A 210 -2.60 4.20 -21.84
N ASP A 211 -1.39 3.79 -22.19
CA ASP A 211 -1.03 2.67 -23.05
C ASP A 211 -0.45 1.46 -22.30
N GLN A 212 -0.65 1.40 -20.96
CA GLN A 212 -0.30 0.24 -20.13
C GLN A 212 -1.56 -0.53 -19.69
N PRO A 213 -2.20 -1.28 -20.59
CA PRO A 213 -3.52 -1.88 -20.35
C PRO A 213 -3.51 -3.11 -19.46
N LEU A 214 -2.33 -3.68 -19.16
CA LEU A 214 -2.19 -4.90 -18.39
C LEU A 214 -1.83 -4.70 -16.91
N VAL A 215 -1.67 -3.44 -16.46
CA VAL A 215 -1.52 -3.16 -15.02
C VAL A 215 -2.76 -3.64 -14.28
N ARG A 216 -2.55 -4.41 -13.21
CA ARG A 216 -3.65 -5.02 -12.46
C ARG A 216 -4.24 -4.05 -11.40
N PRO A 217 -5.55 -4.13 -11.12
CA PRO A 217 -6.18 -3.36 -10.04
C PRO A 217 -5.51 -3.62 -8.67
N GLU A 218 -5.04 -4.83 -8.42
CA GLU A 218 -4.34 -5.23 -7.20
C GLU A 218 -3.01 -4.48 -7.06
N SER A 219 -2.26 -4.35 -8.15
CA SER A 219 -1.00 -3.58 -8.17
C SER A 219 -1.23 -2.08 -7.95
N MET A 220 -2.30 -1.53 -8.54
CA MET A 220 -2.72 -0.15 -8.30
C MET A 220 -3.11 0.08 -6.82
N ARG A 221 -3.83 -0.87 -6.19
CA ARG A 221 -4.16 -0.83 -4.76
C ARG A 221 -2.91 -0.92 -3.90
N ALA A 222 -1.99 -1.83 -4.24
CA ALA A 222 -0.73 -2.00 -3.51
C ALA A 222 0.13 -0.73 -3.53
N LEU A 223 0.18 -0.01 -4.67
CA LEU A 223 0.85 1.30 -4.76
C LEU A 223 0.22 2.33 -3.81
N ALA A 224 -1.11 2.42 -3.77
CA ALA A 224 -1.81 3.34 -2.89
C ALA A 224 -1.57 3.01 -1.40
N PHE A 225 -1.58 1.73 -1.03
CA PHE A 225 -1.34 1.29 0.34
C PHE A 225 0.12 1.50 0.76
N GLU A 226 1.09 1.24 -0.12
CA GLU A 226 2.49 1.52 0.18
C GLU A 226 2.73 3.04 0.36
N PHE A 227 2.11 3.86 -0.48
CA PHE A 227 2.16 5.32 -0.32
C PHE A 227 1.53 5.78 1.00
N ALA A 228 0.42 5.15 1.41
CA ALA A 228 -0.25 5.49 2.67
C ALA A 228 0.60 5.16 3.93
N ARG A 229 1.51 4.20 3.85
CA ARG A 229 2.44 3.85 4.94
C ARG A 229 3.46 4.96 5.20
N ASP A 230 3.93 5.61 4.14
CA ASP A 230 4.82 6.76 4.24
C ASP A 230 4.54 7.76 3.10
N PRO A 231 3.65 8.75 3.31
CA PRO A 231 3.27 9.73 2.29
C PRO A 231 4.39 10.69 1.88
N HIS A 232 5.58 10.55 2.43
CA HIS A 232 6.76 11.32 2.01
C HIS A 232 7.59 10.61 0.94
N ARG A 233 7.32 9.33 0.68
CA ARG A 233 8.06 8.53 -0.29
C ARG A 233 7.45 8.59 -1.69
N ILE A 234 8.30 8.34 -2.68
CA ILE A 234 7.89 8.10 -4.07
C ILE A 234 7.66 6.60 -4.21
N VAL A 235 6.49 6.19 -4.67
CA VAL A 235 6.15 4.76 -4.82
C VAL A 235 6.05 4.40 -6.29
N ARG A 236 6.74 3.34 -6.72
CA ARG A 236 6.79 2.91 -8.12
C ARG A 236 6.44 1.44 -8.27
N LEU A 237 5.79 1.12 -9.39
CA LEU A 237 5.62 -0.27 -9.79
C LEU A 237 6.94 -0.81 -10.34
N ALA A 238 7.25 -2.06 -10.00
CA ALA A 238 8.47 -2.74 -10.44
C ALA A 238 8.21 -4.23 -10.68
N PHE A 239 9.05 -4.87 -11.49
CA PHE A 239 9.13 -6.32 -11.58
C PHE A 239 10.61 -6.72 -11.59
N GLY A 240 11.03 -7.47 -10.57
CA GLY A 240 12.46 -7.65 -10.29
C GLY A 240 13.15 -6.30 -10.05
N ASP A 241 14.23 -6.05 -10.76
CA ASP A 241 14.99 -4.80 -10.67
C ASP A 241 14.51 -3.69 -11.62
N GLN A 242 13.52 -3.99 -12.46
CA GLN A 242 12.97 -3.03 -13.40
C GLN A 242 11.82 -2.25 -12.77
N ALA A 243 12.00 -0.94 -12.60
CA ALA A 243 10.97 -0.04 -12.10
C ALA A 243 10.43 0.85 -13.22
N ALA A 244 9.10 0.92 -13.34
CA ALA A 244 8.40 1.67 -14.38
C ALA A 244 7.23 2.51 -13.81
N SER A 245 6.33 2.96 -14.67
CA SER A 245 5.01 3.46 -14.32
C SER A 245 4.08 2.29 -14.00
N PRO A 246 3.04 2.52 -13.17
CA PRO A 246 2.67 3.76 -12.50
C PRO A 246 3.61 4.19 -11.39
N VAL A 247 3.64 5.51 -11.14
CA VAL A 247 4.42 6.10 -10.05
C VAL A 247 3.57 7.10 -9.26
N ILE A 248 3.63 7.04 -7.93
CA ILE A 248 2.99 8.02 -7.04
C ILE A 248 4.06 8.98 -6.53
N PHE A 249 3.85 10.27 -6.74
CA PHE A 249 4.66 11.33 -6.17
C PHE A 249 3.93 12.01 -5.01
N PRO A 250 4.61 12.26 -3.89
CA PRO A 250 4.06 13.00 -2.76
C PRO A 250 3.83 14.48 -3.10
N ALA A 251 2.89 15.12 -2.40
CA ALA A 251 2.49 16.50 -2.66
C ALA A 251 3.63 17.50 -2.56
N TRP A 252 4.62 17.26 -1.70
CA TRP A 252 5.78 18.17 -1.56
C TRP A 252 6.66 18.25 -2.83
N LEU A 253 6.54 17.29 -3.75
CA LEU A 253 7.22 17.29 -5.06
C LEU A 253 6.39 17.95 -6.17
N PHE A 254 5.14 18.34 -5.93
CA PHE A 254 4.28 18.92 -6.98
C PHE A 254 4.86 20.17 -7.62
N GLY A 255 5.48 21.04 -6.81
CA GLY A 255 6.18 22.23 -7.33
C GLY A 255 7.33 21.89 -8.28
N SER A 256 8.14 20.89 -7.91
CA SER A 256 9.25 20.41 -8.74
C SER A 256 8.76 19.73 -10.03
N LEU A 257 7.69 18.92 -9.95
CA LEU A 257 7.06 18.30 -11.11
C LEU A 257 6.47 19.34 -12.07
N ALA A 258 5.79 20.36 -11.55
CA ALA A 258 5.20 21.42 -12.35
C ALA A 258 6.26 22.32 -13.03
N SER A 259 7.50 22.35 -12.51
CA SER A 259 8.62 23.09 -13.07
C SER A 259 9.40 22.34 -14.17
N LEU A 260 9.04 21.09 -14.47
CA LEU A 260 9.66 20.34 -15.55
C LEU A 260 9.43 21.02 -16.90
N VAL A 261 10.46 21.01 -17.75
CA VAL A 261 10.45 21.62 -19.10
C VAL A 261 10.99 20.60 -20.10
N GLY A 262 10.38 20.57 -21.28
CA GLY A 262 10.76 19.67 -22.37
C GLY A 262 9.87 18.44 -22.47
N ASP A 263 10.22 17.54 -23.39
CA ASP A 263 9.46 16.28 -23.59
C ASP A 263 9.87 15.23 -22.56
N VAL A 264 9.60 15.53 -21.28
CA VAL A 264 9.98 14.70 -20.13
C VAL A 264 8.80 14.52 -19.18
N GLY A 265 8.65 13.30 -18.69
CA GLY A 265 7.65 12.95 -17.68
C GLY A 265 8.19 13.07 -16.25
N GLY A 266 7.36 12.76 -15.25
CA GLY A 266 7.71 12.88 -13.83
C GLY A 266 8.96 12.09 -13.40
N LEU A 267 9.28 10.99 -14.09
CA LEU A 267 10.48 10.18 -13.80
C LEU A 267 11.80 10.93 -14.07
N GLU A 268 11.76 11.97 -14.88
CA GLU A 268 12.94 12.83 -15.11
C GLU A 268 13.39 13.54 -13.82
N LEU A 269 12.45 13.82 -12.92
CA LEU A 269 12.79 14.40 -11.62
C LEU A 269 13.75 13.49 -10.83
N LEU A 270 13.54 12.18 -10.87
CA LEU A 270 14.42 11.20 -10.20
C LEU A 270 15.82 11.16 -10.85
N ARG A 271 15.90 11.34 -12.17
CA ARG A 271 17.19 11.35 -12.88
C ARG A 271 18.00 12.63 -12.54
N ARG A 272 17.32 13.76 -12.41
CA ARG A 272 17.95 15.07 -12.09
C ARG A 272 18.31 15.23 -10.63
N SER A 273 17.67 14.46 -9.74
CA SER A 273 17.85 14.55 -8.29
C SER A 273 18.18 13.19 -7.69
N PRO A 274 19.45 12.72 -7.76
CA PRO A 274 19.88 11.43 -7.23
C PRO A 274 19.55 11.25 -5.76
N ASP A 275 19.51 12.31 -4.96
CA ASP A 275 19.16 12.28 -3.54
C ASP A 275 17.74 11.73 -3.28
N LEU A 276 16.85 11.83 -4.28
CA LEU A 276 15.51 11.26 -4.20
C LEU A 276 15.49 9.74 -4.30
N SER A 277 16.56 9.09 -4.76
CA SER A 277 16.62 7.64 -4.90
C SER A 277 16.41 6.90 -3.58
N GLY A 278 16.91 7.45 -2.47
CA GLY A 278 16.68 6.93 -1.13
C GLY A 278 15.23 7.02 -0.63
N LEU A 279 14.41 7.84 -1.30
CA LEU A 279 12.99 8.03 -0.98
C LEU A 279 12.07 7.20 -1.88
N VAL A 280 12.60 6.34 -2.73
CA VAL A 280 11.80 5.48 -3.61
C VAL A 280 11.48 4.17 -2.92
N SER A 281 10.19 3.81 -2.86
CA SER A 281 9.70 2.48 -2.50
C SER A 281 9.24 1.76 -3.78
N LEU A 282 9.54 0.47 -3.89
CA LEU A 282 9.13 -0.36 -5.02
C LEU A 282 8.02 -1.32 -4.59
N VAL A 283 6.94 -1.35 -5.35
CA VAL A 283 5.86 -2.33 -5.25
C VAL A 283 6.03 -3.33 -6.39
N GLN A 284 6.14 -4.60 -6.06
CA GLN A 284 6.33 -5.65 -7.06
C GLN A 284 5.01 -5.97 -7.77
N ALA A 285 5.03 -5.89 -9.10
CA ALA A 285 3.98 -6.39 -9.97
C ALA A 285 3.90 -7.92 -9.90
N GLN A 286 2.76 -8.49 -10.23
CA GLN A 286 2.56 -9.95 -10.21
C GLN A 286 3.29 -10.63 -11.37
N ASP A 287 3.42 -9.93 -12.51
CA ASP A 287 4.19 -10.39 -13.66
C ASP A 287 4.77 -9.20 -14.47
N ALA A 288 5.73 -9.48 -15.32
CA ALA A 288 6.46 -8.47 -16.09
C ALA A 288 5.57 -7.69 -17.06
N SER A 289 4.50 -8.30 -17.56
CA SER A 289 3.64 -7.68 -18.59
C SER A 289 2.82 -6.50 -18.03
N GLU A 290 2.72 -6.35 -16.71
CA GLU A 290 2.11 -5.16 -16.11
C GLU A 290 2.92 -3.87 -16.39
N LEU A 291 4.21 -3.99 -16.68
CA LEU A 291 5.09 -2.84 -16.97
C LEU A 291 5.15 -2.51 -18.47
N GLU A 292 4.51 -3.33 -19.32
CA GLU A 292 4.60 -3.17 -20.76
C GLU A 292 3.59 -2.14 -21.28
N ASP A 293 4.07 -1.31 -22.19
CA ASP A 293 3.30 -0.34 -22.94
C ASP A 293 3.10 -0.82 -24.40
N ILE A 294 2.09 -0.30 -25.05
CA ILE A 294 1.83 -0.55 -26.45
C ILE A 294 2.49 0.56 -27.26
N ASP A 295 3.58 0.26 -27.97
CA ASP A 295 4.24 1.18 -28.89
C ASP A 295 4.04 0.82 -30.34
N THR A 296 3.88 -0.47 -30.65
CA THR A 296 3.72 -1.01 -31.99
C THR A 296 2.47 -1.88 -32.11
N ARG A 297 2.11 -2.28 -33.33
CA ARG A 297 1.02 -3.25 -33.56
C ARG A 297 1.39 -4.65 -33.08
N GLU A 298 2.67 -5.00 -33.16
CA GLU A 298 3.21 -6.25 -32.63
C GLU A 298 3.03 -6.34 -31.12
N ASP A 299 3.26 -5.23 -30.39
CA ASP A 299 2.98 -5.15 -28.95
C ASP A 299 1.52 -5.41 -28.66
N SER A 300 0.61 -4.77 -29.44
CA SER A 300 -0.83 -4.98 -29.28
C SER A 300 -1.23 -6.45 -29.43
N CYS A 301 -0.75 -7.14 -30.47
CA CYS A 301 -1.02 -8.56 -30.67
C CYS A 301 -0.47 -9.44 -29.53
N ARG A 302 0.73 -9.15 -29.06
CA ARG A 302 1.37 -9.88 -27.95
C ARG A 302 0.61 -9.69 -26.65
N LEU A 303 0.24 -8.46 -26.31
CA LEU A 303 -0.49 -8.15 -25.08
C LEU A 303 -1.92 -8.71 -25.12
N GLU A 304 -2.55 -8.79 -26.29
CA GLU A 304 -3.85 -9.43 -26.47
C GLU A 304 -3.80 -10.92 -26.16
N GLN A 305 -2.73 -11.61 -26.58
CA GLN A 305 -2.52 -13.03 -26.23
C GLN A 305 -2.37 -13.22 -24.71
N ILE A 306 -1.57 -12.36 -24.05
CA ILE A 306 -1.41 -12.40 -22.61
C ILE A 306 -2.74 -12.15 -21.89
N LEU A 307 -3.51 -11.17 -22.38
CA LEU A 307 -4.83 -10.85 -21.82
C LEU A 307 -5.78 -12.04 -21.91
N SER A 308 -5.84 -12.70 -23.07
CA SER A 308 -6.67 -13.89 -23.30
C SER A 308 -6.33 -15.03 -22.32
N LEU A 309 -5.03 -15.18 -21.98
CA LEU A 309 -4.58 -16.18 -20.98
C LEU A 309 -4.93 -15.81 -19.54
N ARG A 310 -5.15 -14.52 -19.26
CA ARG A 310 -5.54 -14.04 -17.91
C ARG A 310 -7.05 -14.10 -17.68
N GLU A 311 -7.85 -14.00 -18.74
CA GLU A 311 -9.32 -13.95 -18.69
C GLU A 311 -9.97 -15.33 -18.88
N GLY A 312 -9.24 -16.34 -19.37
CA GLY A 312 -9.69 -17.73 -19.57
C GLY A 312 -9.31 -18.62 -18.40
#